data_506cc9ece3687dd41ff9350707ae76dd
#
_entry.id   506cc9ece3687dd41ff9350707ae76dd
#
_cell.length_a   1.000
_cell.length_b   1.000
_cell.length_c   1.000
_cell.angle_alpha   90.00
_cell.angle_beta   90.00
_cell.angle_gamma   90.00
#
_symmetry.space_group_name_H-M   'P 1'
#
loop_
_entity.id
_entity.type
_entity.pdbx_description
1 polymer ?
#
loop_
_entity_poly.entity_id
_entity_poly.type
_entity_poly.pdbx_seq_one_letter_code
_entity_poly.pdbx_strand_id
1 'polypeptide(L)'
;MWRVLFLALMFGVAWGNIDSARAQTAQPAPKAAAKPAAPAKTPAKPESKSGAPPAGVAGGAEPTLIGQFGTWGAYSATPNGKKVCFALAKPSSSKTNPPNRPRDPAYAFVSTRPAERVNNEVSVMIGYALKPGSESTVEVGGASYAMYTQGDGLWIKNAAEEERMVEAMRRSADLVVKGVSAKGTETTDTFSLKGLAQALDKIAQDCRR
;
A
#
# COMPACT_ATOMS: atom_id res chain seq x y z
N MET A 1 -32.90 37.31 -24.65
CA MET A 1 -34.29 37.01 -25.03
C MET A 1 -34.33 35.55 -25.46
N TRP A 2 -34.82 34.68 -24.69
CA TRP A 2 -35.87 33.69 -24.95
C TRP A 2 -36.07 32.85 -23.68
N ARG A 3 -37.21 33.10 -23.10
CA ARG A 3 -37.82 32.30 -22.03
C ARG A 3 -38.60 31.16 -22.71
N VAL A 4 -38.48 29.94 -22.25
CA VAL A 4 -39.51 28.91 -22.42
C VAL A 4 -39.77 28.25 -21.06
N LEU A 5 -40.98 28.43 -20.68
CA LEU A 5 -41.70 27.92 -19.52
C LEU A 5 -42.48 26.67 -19.97
N PHE A 6 -42.48 25.57 -19.24
CA PHE A 6 -43.52 24.51 -19.24
C PHE A 6 -43.29 23.70 -17.96
N LEU A 7 -44.15 23.76 -17.06
CA LEU A 7 -45.51 23.28 -16.73
C LEU A 7 -45.45 21.91 -16.04
N ALA A 8 -45.98 21.95 -14.82
CA ALA A 8 -46.20 20.85 -13.88
C ALA A 8 -47.24 19.85 -14.37
N LEU A 9 -47.12 18.59 -13.96
CA LEU A 9 -48.28 17.68 -13.86
C LEU A 9 -48.11 16.79 -12.61
N MET A 10 -48.99 17.07 -11.67
CA MET A 10 -49.31 16.22 -10.51
C MET A 10 -50.18 15.03 -10.96
N PHE A 11 -49.90 13.84 -10.49
CA PHE A 11 -50.91 12.80 -10.30
C PHE A 11 -50.64 12.07 -8.98
N GLY A 12 -51.52 12.31 -8.03
CA GLY A 12 -51.67 11.54 -6.83
C GLY A 12 -52.65 10.39 -7.07
N VAL A 13 -52.35 9.23 -6.48
CA VAL A 13 -53.34 8.22 -6.14
C VAL A 13 -52.97 7.63 -4.79
N ALA A 14 -53.88 7.81 -3.85
CA ALA A 14 -53.93 7.15 -2.55
C ALA A 14 -54.80 5.88 -2.67
N TRP A 15 -54.67 5.01 -1.69
CA TRP A 15 -55.54 3.91 -1.19
C TRP A 15 -54.65 2.69 -0.94
N GLY A 16 -54.70 1.95 0.15
CA GLY A 16 -55.55 1.90 1.31
C GLY A 16 -55.00 0.84 2.28
N ASN A 17 -55.37 0.98 3.53
CA ASN A 17 -55.10 0.09 4.65
C ASN A 17 -55.53 -1.35 4.42
N ILE A 18 -54.90 -2.32 5.08
CA ILE A 18 -55.58 -3.37 5.88
C ILE A 18 -54.65 -3.88 6.99
N ASP A 19 -55.12 -3.75 8.22
CA ASP A 19 -54.67 -4.43 9.44
C ASP A 19 -54.74 -5.95 9.32
N SER A 20 -53.80 -6.65 9.95
CA SER A 20 -54.09 -7.89 10.67
C SER A 20 -52.97 -8.20 11.67
N ALA A 21 -53.19 -7.82 12.89
CA ALA A 21 -52.49 -8.36 14.05
C ALA A 21 -52.82 -9.85 14.21
N ARG A 22 -51.79 -10.67 14.37
CA ARG A 22 -51.93 -12.01 14.93
C ARG A 22 -50.82 -12.30 15.91
N ALA A 23 -51.16 -12.14 17.16
CA ALA A 23 -50.34 -12.62 18.28
C ALA A 23 -50.26 -14.15 18.22
N GLN A 24 -49.02 -14.67 18.28
CA GLN A 24 -48.78 -16.08 18.62
C GLN A 24 -47.86 -16.14 19.83
N THR A 25 -48.39 -16.75 20.84
CA THR A 25 -47.86 -17.07 22.15
C THR A 25 -46.54 -17.86 22.09
N ALA A 26 -45.61 -17.44 22.91
CA ALA A 26 -44.38 -18.14 23.19
C ALA A 26 -44.59 -19.46 23.91
N GLN A 27 -44.03 -20.52 23.41
CA GLN A 27 -43.88 -21.81 24.08
C GLN A 27 -42.38 -22.02 24.43
N PRO A 28 -42.04 -22.32 25.70
CA PRO A 28 -40.64 -22.51 26.08
C PRO A 28 -40.13 -23.90 25.64
N ALA A 29 -39.00 -23.90 24.95
CA ALA A 29 -38.26 -25.11 24.56
C ALA A 29 -37.47 -25.72 25.72
N PRO A 30 -37.34 -27.02 25.77
CA PRO A 30 -36.68 -27.73 26.92
C PRO A 30 -35.17 -27.54 26.90
N LYS A 31 -34.62 -27.40 28.12
CA LYS A 31 -33.22 -27.24 28.45
C LYS A 31 -32.45 -28.52 28.14
N ALA A 32 -31.64 -28.48 27.06
CA ALA A 32 -30.70 -29.57 26.78
C ALA A 32 -29.39 -29.38 27.59
N ALA A 33 -28.99 -30.44 28.26
CA ALA A 33 -27.81 -30.48 29.12
C ALA A 33 -26.51 -30.23 28.33
N ALA A 34 -25.69 -29.34 28.82
CA ALA A 34 -24.36 -29.05 28.29
C ALA A 34 -23.40 -30.21 28.59
N LYS A 35 -22.84 -30.79 27.54
CA LYS A 35 -21.70 -31.68 27.56
C LYS A 35 -20.42 -30.84 27.71
N PRO A 36 -19.44 -31.22 28.58
CA PRO A 36 -18.21 -30.44 28.75
C PRO A 36 -17.43 -30.41 27.45
N ALA A 37 -17.17 -29.20 26.93
CA ALA A 37 -16.32 -28.97 25.78
C ALA A 37 -14.84 -29.13 26.19
N ALA A 38 -14.10 -29.92 25.41
CA ALA A 38 -12.65 -30.04 25.50
C ALA A 38 -12.00 -28.67 25.24
N PRO A 39 -10.80 -28.37 25.80
CA PRO A 39 -10.16 -27.07 25.59
C PRO A 39 -9.84 -26.85 24.13
N ALA A 40 -10.40 -25.78 23.55
CA ALA A 40 -10.11 -25.33 22.23
C ALA A 40 -8.64 -24.92 22.16
N LYS A 41 -7.88 -25.59 21.28
CA LYS A 41 -6.53 -25.17 20.92
C LYS A 41 -6.66 -23.79 20.28
N THR A 42 -6.10 -22.77 20.92
CA THR A 42 -5.92 -21.43 20.38
C THR A 42 -5.23 -21.55 19.02
N PRO A 43 -5.76 -20.98 17.93
CA PRO A 43 -5.03 -20.92 16.68
C PRO A 43 -3.75 -20.13 16.92
N ALA A 44 -2.60 -20.73 16.67
CA ALA A 44 -1.34 -20.02 16.65
C ALA A 44 -1.45 -18.85 15.67
N LYS A 45 -1.32 -17.64 16.18
CA LYS A 45 -1.13 -16.43 15.37
C LYS A 45 0.02 -16.71 14.41
N PRO A 46 -0.15 -16.55 13.08
CA PRO A 46 0.98 -16.69 12.17
C PRO A 46 2.04 -15.68 12.60
N GLU A 47 3.19 -16.15 13.04
CA GLU A 47 4.36 -15.30 13.21
C GLU A 47 4.68 -14.71 11.84
N SER A 48 4.32 -13.46 11.65
CA SER A 48 4.80 -12.65 10.54
C SER A 48 6.32 -12.65 10.63
N LYS A 49 7.00 -13.37 9.74
CA LYS A 49 8.45 -13.25 9.56
C LYS A 49 8.73 -11.79 9.22
N SER A 50 9.08 -11.03 10.24
CA SER A 50 9.41 -9.61 10.17
C SER A 50 10.57 -9.44 9.20
N GLY A 51 10.30 -8.90 7.99
CA GLY A 51 11.34 -8.55 7.04
C GLY A 51 11.13 -9.04 5.59
N ALA A 52 10.32 -10.06 5.33
CA ALA A 52 10.09 -10.50 3.95
C ALA A 52 9.19 -9.51 3.20
N PRO A 53 9.52 -9.15 1.95
CA PRO A 53 8.66 -8.33 1.10
C PRO A 53 7.37 -9.09 0.76
N PRO A 54 6.26 -8.37 0.48
CA PRO A 54 5.04 -9.02 0.00
C PRO A 54 5.33 -9.71 -1.34
N ALA A 55 4.84 -10.94 -1.51
CA ALA A 55 5.09 -11.78 -2.70
C ALA A 55 4.66 -11.09 -4.02
N GLY A 56 3.66 -10.21 -3.97
CA GLY A 56 3.17 -9.45 -5.13
C GLY A 56 4.18 -8.53 -5.80
N VAL A 57 5.18 -8.02 -5.06
CA VAL A 57 6.18 -7.09 -5.61
C VAL A 57 7.23 -7.77 -6.50
N ALA A 58 7.35 -9.09 -6.42
CA ALA A 58 8.28 -9.88 -7.23
C ALA A 58 7.58 -10.66 -8.36
N GLY A 59 6.38 -10.22 -8.79
CA GLY A 59 5.65 -10.88 -9.87
C GLY A 59 5.28 -12.34 -9.57
N GLY A 60 4.99 -12.66 -8.30
CA GLY A 60 4.63 -14.00 -7.85
C GLY A 60 5.79 -14.95 -7.53
N ALA A 61 7.04 -14.59 -7.88
CA ALA A 61 8.23 -15.31 -7.42
C ALA A 61 8.57 -14.95 -5.97
N GLU A 62 8.97 -15.93 -5.17
CA GLU A 62 9.41 -15.68 -3.80
C GLU A 62 10.80 -15.00 -3.83
N PRO A 63 10.92 -13.78 -3.27
CA PRO A 63 12.20 -13.07 -3.25
C PRO A 63 13.18 -13.68 -2.26
N THR A 64 14.43 -13.80 -2.66
CA THR A 64 15.54 -14.22 -1.79
C THR A 64 16.27 -13.01 -1.26
N LEU A 65 16.45 -12.92 0.05
CA LEU A 65 17.29 -11.90 0.69
C LEU A 65 18.76 -12.19 0.38
N ILE A 66 19.42 -11.25 -0.29
CA ILE A 66 20.85 -11.33 -0.67
C ILE A 66 21.76 -10.45 0.19
N GLY A 67 21.20 -9.62 1.05
CA GLY A 67 21.93 -8.80 2.02
C GLY A 67 21.01 -7.89 2.82
N GLN A 68 21.44 -7.54 4.04
CA GLN A 68 20.73 -6.59 4.91
C GLN A 68 21.70 -5.46 5.28
N PHE A 69 21.28 -4.22 5.07
CA PHE A 69 22.09 -3.00 5.26
C PHE A 69 21.26 -1.96 6.02
N GLY A 70 21.44 -1.86 7.32
CA GLY A 70 20.62 -1.01 8.16
C GLY A 70 19.13 -1.40 8.05
N THR A 71 18.29 -0.45 7.65
CA THR A 71 16.85 -0.67 7.43
C THR A 71 16.51 -1.22 6.04
N TRP A 72 17.50 -1.31 5.13
CA TRP A 72 17.31 -1.75 3.74
C TRP A 72 17.73 -3.21 3.56
N GLY A 73 16.78 -4.04 3.11
CA GLY A 73 17.06 -5.38 2.60
C GLY A 73 17.32 -5.35 1.10
N ALA A 74 18.36 -6.03 0.63
CA ALA A 74 18.59 -6.30 -0.79
C ALA A 74 18.04 -7.68 -1.13
N TYR A 75 17.27 -7.78 -2.22
CA TYR A 75 16.57 -8.99 -2.64
C TYR A 75 16.80 -9.29 -4.10
N SER A 76 16.69 -10.56 -4.46
CA SER A 76 16.68 -11.06 -5.83
C SER A 76 15.51 -12.03 -6.04
N ALA A 77 14.87 -11.96 -7.19
CA ALA A 77 13.83 -12.88 -7.62
C ALA A 77 13.95 -13.14 -9.12
N THR A 78 13.33 -14.24 -9.60
CA THR A 78 13.35 -14.59 -11.02
C THR A 78 11.94 -14.96 -11.50
N PRO A 79 11.00 -13.99 -11.50
CA PRO A 79 9.66 -14.23 -12.00
C PRO A 79 9.69 -14.52 -13.50
N ASN A 80 9.05 -15.63 -13.91
CA ASN A 80 8.98 -16.04 -15.32
C ASN A 80 10.36 -16.12 -16.02
N GLY A 81 11.41 -16.49 -15.29
CA GLY A 81 12.78 -16.58 -15.80
C GLY A 81 13.51 -15.23 -15.98
N LYS A 82 12.87 -14.11 -15.67
CA LYS A 82 13.47 -12.78 -15.74
C LYS A 82 13.99 -12.33 -14.38
N LYS A 83 15.27 -12.01 -14.29
CA LYS A 83 15.88 -11.58 -13.05
C LYS A 83 15.43 -10.17 -12.66
N VAL A 84 15.06 -10.02 -11.39
CA VAL A 84 14.71 -8.74 -10.74
C VAL A 84 15.49 -8.64 -9.45
N CYS A 85 16.19 -7.53 -9.24
CA CYS A 85 16.83 -7.23 -7.97
C CYS A 85 16.27 -5.93 -7.41
N PHE A 86 16.05 -5.87 -6.11
CA PHE A 86 15.51 -4.65 -5.49
C PHE A 86 15.99 -4.47 -4.06
N ALA A 87 16.15 -3.22 -3.69
CA ALA A 87 16.30 -2.80 -2.32
C ALA A 87 14.93 -2.41 -1.77
N LEU A 88 14.63 -2.77 -0.52
CA LEU A 88 13.34 -2.53 0.13
C LEU A 88 13.54 -2.08 1.56
N ALA A 89 12.76 -1.08 1.99
CA ALA A 89 12.65 -0.67 3.39
C ALA A 89 11.20 -0.40 3.79
N LYS A 90 10.93 -0.50 5.09
CA LYS A 90 9.71 0.00 5.74
C LYS A 90 9.96 1.39 6.30
N PRO A 91 8.92 2.23 6.47
CA PRO A 91 9.11 3.52 7.10
C PRO A 91 9.56 3.38 8.55
N SER A 92 10.45 4.26 8.98
CA SER A 92 10.88 4.41 10.37
C SER A 92 9.81 5.12 11.21
N SER A 93 9.00 5.96 10.57
CA SER A 93 7.81 6.56 11.17
C SER A 93 6.72 6.78 10.14
N SER A 94 5.47 6.73 10.62
CA SER A 94 4.26 6.92 9.82
C SER A 94 3.26 7.76 10.58
N LYS A 95 2.73 8.79 9.93
CA LYS A 95 1.70 9.68 10.48
C LYS A 95 0.51 9.74 9.55
N THR A 96 -0.70 9.87 10.12
CA THR A 96 -1.94 10.07 9.37
C THR A 96 -2.67 11.30 9.91
N ASN A 97 -3.37 12.03 9.02
CA ASN A 97 -4.26 13.12 9.36
C ASN A 97 -5.63 12.87 8.69
N PRO A 98 -6.72 12.60 9.45
CA PRO A 98 -6.80 12.44 10.92
C PRO A 98 -5.90 11.33 11.47
N PRO A 99 -5.49 11.41 12.75
CA PRO A 99 -4.57 10.43 13.33
C PRO A 99 -5.18 9.03 13.46
N ASN A 100 -4.31 8.02 13.55
CA ASN A 100 -4.68 6.61 13.79
C ASN A 100 -5.59 5.99 12.72
N ARG A 101 -5.47 6.41 11.46
CA ARG A 101 -6.16 5.76 10.36
C ARG A 101 -5.46 4.44 9.99
N PRO A 102 -6.17 3.30 10.02
CA PRO A 102 -5.59 2.01 9.64
C PRO A 102 -5.28 1.98 8.15
N ARG A 103 -4.17 1.34 7.80
CA ARG A 103 -3.76 1.04 6.42
C ARG A 103 -2.86 -0.20 6.41
N ASP A 104 -2.62 -0.75 5.23
CA ASP A 104 -1.62 -1.78 5.03
C ASP A 104 -0.19 -1.19 5.19
N PRO A 105 0.82 -2.03 5.44
CA PRO A 105 2.20 -1.57 5.57
C PRO A 105 2.68 -0.85 4.30
N ALA A 106 3.37 0.28 4.49
CA ALA A 106 4.05 0.97 3.41
C ALA A 106 5.46 0.41 3.19
N TYR A 107 5.94 0.52 1.94
CA TYR A 107 7.28 0.09 1.52
C TYR A 107 7.86 1.04 0.50
N ALA A 108 9.15 1.35 0.62
CA ALA A 108 9.91 2.00 -0.44
C ALA A 108 10.81 0.96 -1.14
N PHE A 109 10.87 1.04 -2.46
CA PHE A 109 11.65 0.16 -3.31
C PHE A 109 12.59 0.95 -4.20
N VAL A 110 13.76 0.37 -4.49
CA VAL A 110 14.58 0.75 -5.63
C VAL A 110 14.91 -0.52 -6.40
N SER A 111 14.41 -0.63 -7.63
CA SER A 111 14.37 -1.87 -8.41
C SER A 111 15.24 -1.79 -9.66
N THR A 112 15.89 -2.92 -10.01
CA THR A 112 16.62 -3.12 -11.26
C THR A 112 16.08 -4.36 -11.96
N ARG A 113 15.66 -4.19 -13.22
CA ARG A 113 15.14 -5.24 -14.10
C ARG A 113 15.92 -5.27 -15.41
N PRO A 114 17.00 -6.04 -15.50
CA PRO A 114 17.90 -6.03 -16.68
C PRO A 114 17.18 -6.38 -17.99
N ALA A 115 16.25 -7.34 -17.96
CA ALA A 115 15.48 -7.75 -19.14
C ALA A 115 14.60 -6.63 -19.72
N GLU A 116 14.24 -5.64 -18.89
CA GLU A 116 13.41 -4.48 -19.27
C GLU A 116 14.26 -3.20 -19.43
N ARG A 117 15.57 -3.28 -19.24
CA ARG A 117 16.52 -2.16 -19.23
C ARG A 117 16.18 -1.09 -18.19
N VAL A 118 15.57 -1.49 -17.09
CA VAL A 118 15.22 -0.63 -15.96
C VAL A 118 16.32 -0.72 -14.91
N ASN A 119 16.88 0.43 -14.52
CA ASN A 119 17.91 0.54 -13.49
C ASN A 119 17.46 1.53 -12.42
N ASN A 120 17.51 1.11 -11.16
CA ASN A 120 17.23 1.96 -9.99
C ASN A 120 15.88 2.67 -10.02
N GLU A 121 14.83 2.04 -10.55
CA GLU A 121 13.47 2.59 -10.51
C GLU A 121 13.00 2.72 -9.06
N VAL A 122 12.59 3.93 -8.68
CA VAL A 122 12.07 4.23 -7.35
C VAL A 122 10.55 4.09 -7.36
N SER A 123 10.04 3.28 -6.45
CA SER A 123 8.60 3.15 -6.22
C SER A 123 8.27 3.09 -4.73
N VAL A 124 7.08 3.55 -4.38
CA VAL A 124 6.57 3.45 -3.01
C VAL A 124 5.19 2.82 -3.06
N MET A 125 5.02 1.72 -2.33
CA MET A 125 3.70 1.15 -2.04
C MET A 125 3.22 1.79 -0.74
N ILE A 126 2.15 2.59 -0.83
CA ILE A 126 1.75 3.43 0.31
C ILE A 126 0.73 2.74 1.24
N GLY A 127 0.24 1.55 0.85
CA GLY A 127 -0.64 0.71 1.66
C GLY A 127 -2.11 1.16 1.72
N TYR A 128 -2.56 1.98 0.77
CA TYR A 128 -3.97 2.34 0.57
C TYR A 128 -4.19 2.84 -0.86
N ALA A 129 -5.43 2.80 -1.33
CA ALA A 129 -5.78 3.38 -2.62
C ALA A 129 -5.67 4.90 -2.57
N LEU A 130 -4.81 5.46 -3.44
CA LEU A 130 -4.59 6.89 -3.57
C LEU A 130 -5.80 7.58 -4.22
N LYS A 131 -5.99 8.86 -3.92
CA LYS A 131 -7.03 9.68 -4.55
C LYS A 131 -6.74 9.77 -6.05
N PRO A 132 -7.66 9.37 -6.93
CA PRO A 132 -7.44 9.45 -8.37
C PRO A 132 -7.05 10.85 -8.83
N GLY A 133 -6.01 10.95 -9.64
CA GLY A 133 -5.49 12.23 -10.14
C GLY A 133 -4.80 13.11 -9.10
N SER A 134 -4.57 12.62 -7.87
CA SER A 134 -3.73 13.32 -6.91
C SER A 134 -2.26 13.15 -7.26
N GLU A 135 -1.48 14.19 -6.97
CA GLU A 135 -0.03 14.08 -6.94
C GLU A 135 0.42 13.75 -5.52
N SER A 136 1.39 12.88 -5.43
CA SER A 136 2.11 12.62 -4.19
C SER A 136 3.50 13.20 -4.30
N THR A 137 4.08 13.60 -3.19
CA THR A 137 5.42 14.18 -3.17
C THR A 137 6.36 13.34 -2.34
N VAL A 138 7.59 13.27 -2.81
CA VAL A 138 8.72 12.69 -2.09
C VAL A 138 9.76 13.77 -1.87
N GLU A 139 10.16 13.93 -0.63
CA GLU A 139 11.19 14.91 -0.22
C GLU A 139 12.46 14.17 0.19
N VAL A 140 13.59 14.53 -0.40
CA VAL A 140 14.92 13.96 -0.09
C VAL A 140 16.01 14.97 -0.39
N GLY A 141 16.97 15.12 0.54
CA GLY A 141 18.12 16.02 0.35
C GLY A 141 17.75 17.50 0.12
N GLY A 142 16.59 17.95 0.63
CA GLY A 142 16.09 19.30 0.44
C GLY A 142 15.39 19.54 -0.90
N ALA A 143 15.29 18.53 -1.77
CA ALA A 143 14.53 18.58 -3.02
C ALA A 143 13.20 17.85 -2.87
N SER A 144 12.17 18.31 -3.61
CA SER A 144 10.86 17.68 -3.68
C SER A 144 10.62 17.15 -5.09
N TYR A 145 10.16 15.91 -5.20
CA TYR A 145 9.87 15.21 -6.43
C TYR A 145 8.39 14.87 -6.51
N ALA A 146 7.75 15.21 -7.62
CA ALA A 146 6.37 14.82 -7.88
C ALA A 146 6.32 13.38 -8.37
N MET A 147 5.44 12.59 -7.78
CA MET A 147 5.20 11.20 -8.19
C MET A 147 3.78 11.04 -8.72
N TYR A 148 3.62 10.33 -9.82
CA TYR A 148 2.30 9.92 -10.28
C TYR A 148 1.81 8.70 -9.49
N THR A 149 0.50 8.57 -9.41
CA THR A 149 -0.18 7.57 -8.60
C THR A 149 -0.87 6.54 -9.50
N GLN A 150 -0.74 5.26 -9.14
CA GLN A 150 -1.49 4.17 -9.77
C GLN A 150 -1.85 3.13 -8.70
N GLY A 151 -3.14 2.99 -8.40
CA GLY A 151 -3.59 2.13 -7.32
C GLY A 151 -3.09 2.63 -5.96
N ASP A 152 -2.26 1.84 -5.29
CA ASP A 152 -1.58 2.15 -4.03
C ASP A 152 -0.08 2.45 -4.21
N GLY A 153 0.38 2.54 -5.46
CA GLY A 153 1.76 2.76 -5.82
C GLY A 153 2.05 4.17 -6.32
N LEU A 154 3.29 4.60 -6.10
CA LEU A 154 3.86 5.89 -6.50
C LEU A 154 5.12 5.66 -7.32
N TRP A 155 5.28 6.39 -8.45
CA TRP A 155 6.44 6.34 -9.34
C TRP A 155 6.82 7.72 -9.86
N ILE A 156 8.08 7.89 -10.25
CA ILE A 156 8.55 9.09 -10.96
C ILE A 156 8.30 8.92 -12.47
N LYS A 157 7.83 9.97 -13.14
CA LYS A 157 7.56 9.94 -14.59
C LYS A 157 8.82 10.12 -15.45
N ASN A 158 9.82 10.82 -14.92
CA ASN A 158 10.98 11.28 -15.67
C ASN A 158 12.23 10.58 -15.19
N ALA A 159 12.88 9.82 -16.07
CA ALA A 159 14.11 9.06 -15.74
C ALA A 159 15.25 9.95 -15.27
N ALA A 160 15.42 11.18 -15.82
CA ALA A 160 16.47 12.09 -15.37
C ALA A 160 16.22 12.67 -13.97
N GLU A 161 14.94 12.83 -13.56
CA GLU A 161 14.58 13.18 -12.19
C GLU A 161 14.80 12.00 -11.25
N GLU A 162 14.51 10.79 -11.69
CA GLU A 162 14.72 9.57 -10.92
C GLU A 162 16.20 9.35 -10.60
N GLU A 163 17.09 9.53 -11.59
CA GLU A 163 18.54 9.47 -11.35
C GLU A 163 19.00 10.48 -10.29
N ARG A 164 18.54 11.74 -10.39
CA ARG A 164 18.85 12.77 -9.38
C ARG A 164 18.31 12.41 -8.00
N MET A 165 17.10 11.86 -7.95
CA MET A 165 16.50 11.40 -6.71
C MET A 165 17.32 10.28 -6.08
N VAL A 166 17.70 9.25 -6.83
CA VAL A 166 18.52 8.14 -6.35
C VAL A 166 19.88 8.64 -5.82
N GLU A 167 20.51 9.58 -6.54
CA GLU A 167 21.74 10.21 -6.08
C GLU A 167 21.56 11.03 -4.80
N ALA A 168 20.43 11.74 -4.65
CA ALA A 168 20.08 12.42 -3.41
C ALA A 168 19.82 11.43 -2.28
N MET A 169 19.11 10.33 -2.54
CA MET A 169 18.85 9.27 -1.57
C MET A 169 20.13 8.62 -1.05
N ARG A 170 21.16 8.43 -1.89
CA ARG A 170 22.46 7.87 -1.47
C ARG A 170 23.19 8.75 -0.45
N ARG A 171 22.93 10.06 -0.44
CA ARG A 171 23.66 11.05 0.37
C ARG A 171 22.85 11.65 1.52
N SER A 172 21.55 11.36 1.59
CA SER A 172 20.65 11.92 2.59
C SER A 172 20.40 10.95 3.73
N ALA A 173 19.90 11.48 4.85
CA ALA A 173 19.56 10.69 6.02
C ALA A 173 18.18 10.03 5.87
N ASP A 174 17.22 10.78 5.33
CA ASP A 174 15.82 10.38 5.29
C ASP A 174 15.15 10.71 3.94
N LEU A 175 14.15 9.91 3.61
CA LEU A 175 13.19 10.11 2.53
C LEU A 175 11.82 10.30 3.17
N VAL A 176 11.10 11.38 2.82
CA VAL A 176 9.75 11.66 3.32
C VAL A 176 8.76 11.57 2.18
N VAL A 177 7.76 10.70 2.34
CA VAL A 177 6.70 10.47 1.35
C VAL A 177 5.39 11.03 1.89
N LYS A 178 4.73 11.88 1.10
CA LYS A 178 3.41 12.43 1.41
C LYS A 178 2.39 11.98 0.37
N GLY A 179 1.22 11.57 0.83
CA GLY A 179 0.14 11.13 -0.05
C GLY A 179 -1.23 11.36 0.56
N VAL A 180 -2.25 11.35 -0.31
CA VAL A 180 -3.66 11.52 0.09
C VAL A 180 -4.45 10.30 -0.39
N SER A 181 -5.14 9.64 0.55
CA SER A 181 -5.98 8.50 0.23
C SER A 181 -7.24 8.91 -0.54
N ALA A 182 -7.90 7.96 -1.20
CA ALA A 182 -9.19 8.16 -1.85
C ALA A 182 -10.28 8.68 -0.89
N LYS A 183 -10.10 8.48 0.41
CA LYS A 183 -11.00 8.96 1.47
C LYS A 183 -10.58 10.31 2.06
N GLY A 184 -9.53 10.96 1.51
CA GLY A 184 -9.03 12.25 1.97
C GLY A 184 -8.13 12.19 3.21
N THR A 185 -7.69 11.01 3.66
CA THR A 185 -6.70 10.90 4.73
C THR A 185 -5.31 11.24 4.18
N GLU A 186 -4.66 12.22 4.78
CA GLU A 186 -3.27 12.54 4.46
C GLU A 186 -2.32 11.61 5.22
N THR A 187 -1.22 11.23 4.59
CA THR A 187 -0.16 10.45 5.25
C THR A 187 1.19 11.09 5.04
N THR A 188 2.07 10.89 6.02
CA THR A 188 3.48 11.24 5.94
C THR A 188 4.29 10.06 6.47
N ASP A 189 5.08 9.45 5.59
CA ASP A 189 5.96 8.34 5.89
C ASP A 189 7.41 8.78 5.78
N THR A 190 8.19 8.51 6.81
CA THR A 190 9.63 8.78 6.82
C THR A 190 10.39 7.46 6.74
N PHE A 191 11.26 7.33 5.76
CA PHE A 191 12.15 6.18 5.58
C PHE A 191 13.57 6.61 5.89
N SER A 192 14.26 5.91 6.78
CA SER A 192 15.70 6.11 6.97
C SER A 192 16.45 5.59 5.76
N LEU A 193 17.37 6.38 5.22
CA LEU A 193 18.21 6.02 4.08
C LEU A 193 19.54 5.37 4.51
N LYS A 194 19.72 5.13 5.83
CA LYS A 194 20.90 4.43 6.34
C LYS A 194 20.97 3.00 5.80
N GLY A 195 22.02 2.73 5.03
CA GLY A 195 22.24 1.43 4.41
C GLY A 195 21.75 1.32 2.96
N LEU A 196 21.00 2.30 2.44
CA LEU A 196 20.54 2.27 1.06
C LEU A 196 21.68 2.16 0.05
N ALA A 197 22.74 2.97 0.17
CA ALA A 197 23.85 2.94 -0.78
C ALA A 197 24.45 1.54 -0.92
N GLN A 198 24.70 0.85 0.22
CA GLN A 198 25.22 -0.52 0.23
C GLN A 198 24.22 -1.53 -0.37
N ALA A 199 22.93 -1.36 -0.08
CA ALA A 199 21.88 -2.19 -0.67
C ALA A 199 21.84 -2.03 -2.20
N LEU A 200 21.93 -0.80 -2.73
CA LEU A 200 21.97 -0.52 -4.17
C LEU A 200 23.20 -1.12 -4.83
N ASP A 201 24.37 -1.02 -4.20
CA ASP A 201 25.60 -1.62 -4.71
C ASP A 201 25.47 -3.16 -4.76
N LYS A 202 24.83 -3.75 -3.75
CA LYS A 202 24.59 -5.21 -3.70
C LYS A 202 23.65 -5.67 -4.81
N ILE A 203 22.50 -5.00 -5.01
CA ILE A 203 21.59 -5.37 -6.10
C ILE A 203 22.20 -5.15 -7.48
N ALA A 204 23.00 -4.10 -7.66
CA ALA A 204 23.69 -3.84 -8.92
C ALA A 204 24.73 -4.94 -9.25
N GLN A 205 25.43 -5.47 -8.25
CA GLN A 205 26.34 -6.60 -8.42
C GLN A 205 25.59 -7.89 -8.78
N ASP A 206 24.49 -8.16 -8.11
CA ASP A 206 23.72 -9.38 -8.32
C ASP A 206 22.98 -9.38 -9.66
N CYS A 207 22.39 -8.26 -10.06
CA CYS A 207 21.68 -8.12 -11.32
C CYS A 207 22.55 -7.98 -12.57
N ARG A 208 23.86 -7.81 -12.43
CA ARG A 208 24.83 -7.88 -13.55
C ARG A 208 25.29 -9.31 -13.87
N ARG A 209 25.00 -10.25 -13.01
CA ARG A 209 25.31 -11.69 -13.18
C ARG A 209 24.06 -12.38 -13.77
#